data_681240afb558d8fcfe22a7b361e0241c
#
_entry.id   681240afb558d8fcfe22a7b361e0241c
#
_cell.length_a   1.000
_cell.length_b   1.000
_cell.length_c   1.000
_cell.angle_alpha   90.00
_cell.angle_beta   90.00
_cell.angle_gamma   90.00
#
_symmetry.space_group_name_H-M   'P 1'
#
loop_
_entity.id
_entity.type
_entity.pdbx_description
1 polymer ?
#
loop_
_entity_poly.entity_id
_entity_poly.type
_entity_poly.pdbx_seq_one_letter_code
_entity_poly.pdbx_strand_id
1 'polypeptide(L)'
;MDNKKDTSKPQGYELVNFCEFDKFAEQSYCAVHGVDASLNLGDITKVDETKIKPFSMICGGSPCQDFSVAGKGEGSKWKCADCEHEYNPLTVHYSSRHKCPKCGSENLDKSRSSLLVEWLRVIRANKPKWGIYENVKNIVGVKFKETFQMFLDELHEYGYNTYFQVLNAKDYGIPQNRERVYLIIVLKELDNGKFKFPLPFESSIRLKDVLEDEVDEKYYINTPTAQKLIDDLVESGKLDKEISNTVRAGGEEV
;
A
#
# COMPACT_ATOMS: atom_id res chain seq x y z
N MET A 1 18.52 35.33 7.95
CA MET A 1 18.72 33.87 7.79
C MET A 1 17.46 33.20 8.31
N ASP A 2 16.48 33.03 7.44
CA ASP A 2 15.22 32.42 7.83
C ASP A 2 15.38 30.91 7.89
N ASN A 3 15.36 30.37 9.12
CA ASN A 3 15.19 28.94 9.37
C ASN A 3 13.81 28.53 8.82
N LYS A 4 13.75 28.16 7.53
CA LYS A 4 12.61 27.39 7.03
C LYS A 4 12.63 26.07 7.81
N LYS A 5 11.74 25.95 8.78
CA LYS A 5 11.47 24.64 9.42
C LYS A 5 11.14 23.67 8.29
N ASP A 6 11.96 22.62 8.18
CA ASP A 6 11.69 21.50 7.31
C ASP A 6 10.36 20.86 7.74
N THR A 7 9.29 21.18 7.00
CA THR A 7 7.93 20.67 7.27
C THR A 7 7.71 19.25 6.75
N SER A 8 8.73 18.65 6.12
CA SER A 8 8.65 17.29 5.54
C SER A 8 8.76 16.18 6.59
N LYS A 9 9.26 16.50 7.80
CA LYS A 9 9.32 15.53 8.90
C LYS A 9 8.12 15.73 9.82
N PRO A 10 7.21 14.74 9.94
CA PRO A 10 6.15 14.81 10.94
C PRO A 10 6.80 14.97 12.32
N GLN A 11 6.42 16.02 13.05
CA GLN A 11 6.95 16.29 14.39
C GLN A 11 6.63 15.10 15.29
N GLY A 12 7.67 14.41 15.77
CA GLY A 12 7.55 13.36 16.78
C GLY A 12 7.70 11.92 16.30
N TYR A 13 8.00 11.67 15.01
CA TYR A 13 8.28 10.33 14.51
C TYR A 13 9.71 10.22 13.97
N GLU A 14 10.39 9.14 14.33
CA GLU A 14 11.69 8.76 13.81
C GLU A 14 11.54 7.45 13.02
N LEU A 15 12.08 7.42 11.79
CA LEU A 15 12.14 6.20 11.00
C LEU A 15 13.20 5.27 11.58
N VAL A 16 12.78 4.08 12.01
CA VAL A 16 13.68 3.06 12.55
C VAL A 16 14.25 2.20 11.42
N ASN A 17 13.38 1.65 10.58
CA ASN A 17 13.72 0.85 9.40
C ASN A 17 12.62 0.95 8.36
N PHE A 18 12.92 0.59 7.11
CA PHE A 18 11.95 0.34 6.05
C PHE A 18 12.36 -0.90 5.24
N CYS A 19 11.43 -1.43 4.45
CA CYS A 19 11.66 -2.57 3.56
C CYS A 19 11.28 -2.17 2.14
N GLU A 20 12.24 -2.12 1.24
CA GLU A 20 12.05 -1.93 -0.19
C GLU A 20 13.11 -2.73 -0.94
N PHE A 21 12.70 -3.60 -1.86
CA PHE A 21 13.63 -4.44 -2.62
C PHE A 21 14.00 -3.84 -3.99
N ASP A 22 13.16 -2.95 -4.53
CA ASP A 22 13.45 -2.25 -5.78
C ASP A 22 14.39 -1.08 -5.53
N LYS A 23 15.54 -1.10 -6.22
CA LYS A 23 16.60 -0.10 -6.07
C LYS A 23 16.14 1.32 -6.38
N PHE A 24 15.29 1.50 -7.39
CA PHE A 24 14.84 2.85 -7.77
C PHE A 24 13.77 3.37 -6.81
N ALA A 25 12.89 2.50 -6.32
CA ALA A 25 11.95 2.85 -5.28
C ALA A 25 12.65 3.20 -3.97
N GLU A 26 13.70 2.45 -3.58
CA GLU A 26 14.57 2.79 -2.44
C GLU A 26 15.20 4.18 -2.57
N GLN A 27 15.82 4.46 -3.73
CA GLN A 27 16.44 5.76 -4.00
C GLN A 27 15.43 6.90 -3.91
N SER A 28 14.26 6.72 -4.50
CA SER A 28 13.17 7.68 -4.45
C SER A 28 12.68 7.90 -3.02
N TYR A 29 12.48 6.82 -2.27
CA TYR A 29 12.07 6.90 -0.86
C TYR A 29 13.10 7.67 -0.01
N CYS A 30 14.37 7.33 -0.15
CA CYS A 30 15.45 8.01 0.56
C CYS A 30 15.53 9.50 0.22
N ALA A 31 15.39 9.85 -1.06
CA ALA A 31 15.43 11.24 -1.51
C ALA A 31 14.24 12.05 -1.00
N VAL A 32 13.01 11.51 -1.08
CA VAL A 32 11.78 12.20 -0.64
C VAL A 32 11.76 12.39 0.87
N HIS A 33 12.20 11.39 1.63
CA HIS A 33 12.13 11.42 3.09
C HIS A 33 13.41 11.89 3.77
N GLY A 34 14.48 12.12 3.02
CA GLY A 34 15.78 12.55 3.56
C GLY A 34 16.36 11.52 4.54
N VAL A 35 16.22 10.23 4.26
CA VAL A 35 16.65 9.13 5.12
C VAL A 35 17.78 8.33 4.49
N ASP A 36 18.58 7.68 5.34
CA ASP A 36 19.73 6.89 4.92
C ASP A 36 19.30 5.50 4.42
N ALA A 37 19.86 5.05 3.29
CA ALA A 37 19.60 3.74 2.71
C ALA A 37 20.02 2.58 3.63
N SER A 38 20.93 2.80 4.60
CA SER A 38 21.30 1.79 5.60
C SER A 38 20.15 1.36 6.51
N LEU A 39 19.05 2.12 6.54
CA LEU A 39 17.82 1.75 7.25
C LEU A 39 16.95 0.77 6.45
N ASN A 40 17.26 0.53 5.17
CA ASN A 40 16.54 -0.42 4.34
C ASN A 40 16.90 -1.88 4.72
N LEU A 41 15.91 -2.66 5.07
CA LEU A 41 16.05 -4.10 5.34
C LEU A 41 15.87 -4.96 4.07
N GLY A 42 15.58 -4.32 2.92
CA GLY A 42 15.40 -4.98 1.63
C GLY A 42 14.08 -5.76 1.53
N ASP A 43 14.16 -6.98 0.98
CA ASP A 43 13.01 -7.85 0.75
C ASP A 43 12.40 -8.34 2.08
N ILE A 44 11.19 -7.89 2.38
CA ILE A 44 10.48 -8.24 3.62
C ILE A 44 10.34 -9.76 3.83
N THR A 45 10.31 -10.55 2.76
CA THR A 45 10.20 -12.02 2.85
C THR A 45 11.45 -12.67 3.41
N LYS A 46 12.57 -11.95 3.40
CA LYS A 46 13.90 -12.41 3.87
C LYS A 46 14.29 -11.79 5.21
N VAL A 47 13.51 -10.83 5.69
CA VAL A 47 13.77 -10.16 6.97
C VAL A 47 13.49 -11.11 8.12
N ASP A 48 14.44 -11.25 9.03
CA ASP A 48 14.25 -11.89 10.33
C ASP A 48 13.56 -10.89 11.26
N GLU A 49 12.26 -11.09 11.46
CA GLU A 49 11.42 -10.19 12.25
C GLU A 49 11.84 -10.05 13.71
N THR A 50 12.62 -11.01 14.22
CA THR A 50 13.11 -11.00 15.61
C THR A 50 14.33 -10.07 15.81
N LYS A 51 14.96 -9.66 14.69
CA LYS A 51 16.15 -8.79 14.69
C LYS A 51 15.83 -7.35 14.30
N ILE A 52 14.59 -7.03 14.01
CA ILE A 52 14.17 -5.65 13.74
C ILE A 52 14.32 -4.83 15.03
N LYS A 53 14.90 -3.63 14.91
CA LYS A 53 14.98 -2.70 16.04
C LYS A 53 13.57 -2.39 16.58
N PRO A 54 13.40 -2.26 17.91
CA PRO A 54 12.08 -1.93 18.48
C PRO A 54 11.47 -0.67 17.87
N PHE A 55 10.18 -0.73 17.54
CA PHE A 55 9.43 0.37 16.97
C PHE A 55 8.00 0.42 17.54
N SER A 56 7.40 1.59 17.52
CA SER A 56 6.05 1.79 18.07
C SER A 56 4.96 1.77 17.00
N MET A 57 5.31 2.06 15.75
CA MET A 57 4.36 2.18 14.65
C MET A 57 4.88 1.45 13.42
N ILE A 58 3.99 0.76 12.72
CA ILE A 58 4.25 0.15 11.42
C ILE A 58 3.31 0.75 10.37
N CYS A 59 3.89 1.15 9.23
CA CYS A 59 3.12 1.56 8.05
C CYS A 59 3.48 0.64 6.89
N GLY A 60 2.50 0.31 6.05
CA GLY A 60 2.75 -0.48 4.87
C GLY A 60 1.50 -0.81 4.08
N GLY A 61 1.69 -1.50 2.97
CA GLY A 61 0.66 -2.05 2.12
C GLY A 61 1.24 -3.17 1.27
N SER A 62 0.50 -4.23 1.03
CA SER A 62 0.91 -5.27 0.10
C SER A 62 0.65 -4.83 -1.35
N PRO A 63 1.41 -5.34 -2.33
CA PRO A 63 1.12 -5.10 -3.73
C PRO A 63 -0.34 -5.38 -4.08
N CYS A 64 -0.95 -4.47 -4.82
CA CYS A 64 -2.39 -4.49 -5.10
C CYS A 64 -2.77 -5.25 -6.39
N GLN A 65 -1.80 -5.78 -7.14
CA GLN A 65 -2.02 -6.33 -8.48
C GLN A 65 -3.10 -7.40 -8.54
N ASP A 66 -3.16 -8.31 -7.55
CA ASP A 66 -4.13 -9.40 -7.50
C ASP A 66 -5.47 -8.98 -6.88
N PHE A 67 -5.54 -7.82 -6.21
CA PHE A 67 -6.77 -7.21 -5.72
C PHE A 67 -7.31 -6.14 -6.66
N SER A 68 -6.53 -5.70 -7.64
CA SER A 68 -6.95 -4.69 -8.62
C SER A 68 -7.91 -5.26 -9.66
N VAL A 69 -8.84 -4.43 -10.14
CA VAL A 69 -9.73 -4.75 -11.26
C VAL A 69 -8.94 -5.01 -12.54
N ALA A 70 -7.78 -4.37 -12.70
CA ALA A 70 -6.88 -4.55 -13.85
C ALA A 70 -5.93 -5.75 -13.71
N GLY A 71 -5.84 -6.36 -12.54
CA GLY A 71 -5.00 -7.53 -12.30
C GLY A 71 -5.74 -8.85 -12.56
N LYS A 72 -5.05 -9.97 -12.34
CA LYS A 72 -5.65 -11.31 -12.50
C LYS A 72 -6.80 -11.58 -11.51
N GLY A 73 -6.93 -10.75 -10.46
CA GLY A 73 -7.98 -10.88 -9.46
C GLY A 73 -7.92 -12.18 -8.65
N GLU A 74 -6.72 -12.74 -8.47
CA GLU A 74 -6.52 -14.03 -7.78
C GLU A 74 -6.50 -13.87 -6.25
N GLY A 75 -6.34 -12.62 -5.75
CA GLY A 75 -6.24 -12.35 -4.31
C GLY A 75 -4.98 -12.93 -3.68
N SER A 76 -5.04 -13.18 -2.36
CA SER A 76 -3.97 -13.86 -1.63
C SER A 76 -3.98 -15.35 -1.95
N LYS A 77 -3.04 -15.83 -2.76
CA LYS A 77 -3.01 -17.22 -3.20
C LYS A 77 -1.59 -17.78 -3.13
N TRP A 78 -1.47 -18.95 -2.53
CA TRP A 78 -0.24 -19.75 -2.55
C TRP A 78 -0.49 -21.04 -3.31
N LYS A 79 0.54 -21.51 -4.00
CA LYS A 79 0.55 -22.81 -4.69
C LYS A 79 1.71 -23.66 -4.17
N CYS A 80 1.43 -24.90 -3.82
CA CYS A 80 2.48 -25.87 -3.51
C CYS A 80 3.10 -26.37 -4.81
N ALA A 81 4.42 -26.24 -4.96
CA ALA A 81 5.12 -26.71 -6.15
C ALA A 81 5.15 -28.24 -6.26
N ASP A 82 5.05 -28.97 -5.14
CA ASP A 82 5.17 -30.44 -5.14
C ASP A 82 3.84 -31.14 -5.37
N CYS A 83 2.70 -30.58 -4.95
CA CYS A 83 1.40 -31.23 -5.11
C CYS A 83 0.36 -30.38 -5.82
N GLU A 84 0.76 -29.22 -6.32
CA GLU A 84 -0.05 -28.24 -7.06
C GLU A 84 -1.29 -27.71 -6.31
N HIS A 85 -1.38 -27.97 -5.00
CA HIS A 85 -2.47 -27.48 -4.20
C HIS A 85 -2.42 -25.95 -4.07
N GLU A 86 -3.51 -25.28 -4.46
CA GLU A 86 -3.68 -23.83 -4.34
C GLU A 86 -4.59 -23.51 -3.15
N TYR A 87 -4.23 -22.51 -2.37
CA TYR A 87 -4.98 -22.10 -1.18
C TYR A 87 -4.70 -20.64 -0.79
N ASN A 88 -5.61 -20.07 -0.03
CA ASN A 88 -5.38 -18.77 0.60
C ASN A 88 -4.55 -18.99 1.89
N PRO A 89 -3.38 -18.35 2.04
CA PRO A 89 -2.53 -18.56 3.23
C PRO A 89 -3.21 -18.15 4.54
N LEU A 90 -4.22 -17.27 4.52
CA LEU A 90 -4.96 -16.89 5.72
C LEU A 90 -5.91 -17.98 6.23
N THR A 91 -6.23 -19.00 5.41
CA THR A 91 -6.98 -20.16 5.88
C THR A 91 -6.15 -21.14 6.69
N VAL A 92 -4.82 -20.94 6.72
CA VAL A 92 -3.87 -21.77 7.48
C VAL A 92 -3.38 -20.95 8.67
N HIS A 93 -3.46 -21.52 9.86
CA HIS A 93 -2.94 -20.89 11.08
C HIS A 93 -1.46 -20.51 10.90
N TYR A 94 -1.06 -19.34 11.36
CA TYR A 94 0.27 -18.79 11.12
C TYR A 94 1.43 -19.71 11.54
N SER A 95 1.27 -20.51 12.60
CA SER A 95 2.31 -21.45 13.05
C SER A 95 2.60 -22.57 12.05
N SER A 96 1.66 -22.89 11.16
CA SER A 96 1.76 -23.97 10.17
C SER A 96 1.86 -23.45 8.73
N ARG A 97 1.81 -22.11 8.54
CA ARG A 97 1.76 -21.47 7.23
C ARG A 97 3.01 -21.68 6.36
N HIS A 98 4.12 -22.09 6.97
CA HIS A 98 5.36 -22.43 6.25
C HIS A 98 5.28 -23.76 5.49
N LYS A 99 4.19 -24.51 5.63
CA LYS A 99 3.97 -25.83 4.98
C LYS A 99 2.65 -25.88 4.22
N CYS A 100 2.67 -26.64 3.13
CA CYS A 100 1.44 -26.95 2.40
C CYS A 100 0.45 -27.72 3.29
N PRO A 101 -0.80 -27.26 3.42
CA PRO A 101 -1.79 -27.95 4.27
C PRO A 101 -2.20 -29.32 3.74
N LYS A 102 -1.93 -29.64 2.46
CA LYS A 102 -2.28 -30.90 1.83
C LYS A 102 -1.18 -31.97 1.94
N CYS A 103 0.09 -31.60 1.68
CA CYS A 103 1.18 -32.57 1.60
C CYS A 103 2.34 -32.30 2.59
N GLY A 104 2.30 -31.18 3.34
CA GLY A 104 3.33 -30.83 4.31
C GLY A 104 4.61 -30.24 3.71
N SER A 105 4.72 -30.10 2.39
CA SER A 105 5.88 -29.52 1.71
C SER A 105 6.08 -28.04 2.07
N GLU A 106 7.34 -27.61 2.16
CA GLU A 106 7.74 -26.21 2.35
C GLU A 106 7.99 -25.49 1.02
N ASN A 107 7.91 -26.21 -0.12
CA ASN A 107 8.11 -25.66 -1.45
C ASN A 107 6.84 -24.92 -1.93
N LEU A 108 6.72 -23.64 -1.59
CA LEU A 108 5.53 -22.83 -1.79
C LEU A 108 5.81 -21.65 -2.70
N ASP A 109 5.06 -21.56 -3.81
CA ASP A 109 4.99 -20.38 -4.65
C ASP A 109 3.97 -19.40 -4.06
N LYS A 110 4.43 -18.18 -3.75
CA LYS A 110 3.65 -17.13 -3.08
C LYS A 110 3.26 -16.03 -4.05
N SER A 111 1.96 -15.70 -4.14
CA SER A 111 1.51 -14.54 -4.90
C SER A 111 2.02 -13.23 -4.27
N ARG A 112 2.21 -12.20 -5.09
CA ARG A 112 2.66 -10.88 -4.60
C ARG A 112 1.68 -10.27 -3.59
N SER A 113 0.39 -10.41 -3.81
CA SER A 113 -0.64 -9.89 -2.91
C SER A 113 -0.71 -10.63 -1.58
N SER A 114 -0.13 -11.83 -1.48
CA SER A 114 0.00 -12.54 -0.21
C SER A 114 1.08 -11.97 0.71
N LEU A 115 1.83 -10.95 0.26
CA LEU A 115 2.79 -10.23 1.12
C LEU A 115 2.13 -9.51 2.31
N LEU A 116 0.80 -9.38 2.32
CA LEU A 116 0.08 -8.99 3.54
C LEU A 116 0.38 -9.93 4.72
N VAL A 117 0.67 -11.20 4.44
CA VAL A 117 1.08 -12.20 5.46
C VAL A 117 2.43 -11.85 6.09
N GLU A 118 3.34 -11.25 5.33
CA GLU A 118 4.63 -10.79 5.84
C GLU A 118 4.46 -9.59 6.78
N TRP A 119 3.53 -8.68 6.48
CA TRP A 119 3.16 -7.58 7.37
C TRP A 119 2.59 -8.12 8.69
N LEU A 120 1.68 -9.12 8.63
CA LEU A 120 1.16 -9.82 9.80
C LEU A 120 2.28 -10.49 10.61
N ARG A 121 3.26 -11.12 9.95
CA ARG A 121 4.40 -11.78 10.60
C ARG A 121 5.21 -10.79 11.43
N VAL A 122 5.52 -9.62 10.87
CA VAL A 122 6.26 -8.56 11.56
C VAL A 122 5.46 -8.03 12.75
N ILE A 123 4.16 -7.80 12.60
CA ILE A 123 3.28 -7.32 13.68
C ILE A 123 3.24 -8.34 14.82
N ARG A 124 3.05 -9.61 14.51
CA ARG A 124 2.98 -10.67 15.53
C ARG A 124 4.24 -10.71 16.39
N ALA A 125 5.41 -10.61 15.75
CA ALA A 125 6.69 -10.71 16.44
C ALA A 125 7.03 -9.46 17.27
N ASN A 126 6.73 -8.28 16.74
CA ASN A 126 7.20 -7.00 17.30
C ASN A 126 6.14 -6.25 18.13
N LYS A 127 4.87 -6.58 17.99
CA LYS A 127 3.76 -5.97 18.71
C LYS A 127 3.80 -4.43 18.74
N PRO A 128 3.88 -3.75 17.56
CA PRO A 128 3.84 -2.29 17.54
C PRO A 128 2.55 -1.76 18.18
N LYS A 129 2.62 -0.58 18.78
CA LYS A 129 1.46 0.06 19.43
C LYS A 129 0.37 0.41 18.41
N TRP A 130 0.80 0.81 17.20
CA TRP A 130 -0.04 1.32 16.12
C TRP A 130 0.38 0.72 14.79
N GLY A 131 -0.53 0.66 13.86
CA GLY A 131 -0.20 0.35 12.49
C GLY A 131 -1.18 1.00 11.51
N ILE A 132 -0.66 1.31 10.32
CA ILE A 132 -1.42 1.77 9.17
C ILE A 132 -1.14 0.82 8.01
N TYR A 133 -2.19 0.22 7.48
CA TYR A 133 -2.13 -0.57 6.27
C TYR A 133 -2.97 0.10 5.18
N GLU A 134 -2.39 0.30 4.00
CA GLU A 134 -3.07 0.89 2.84
C GLU A 134 -3.19 -0.13 1.72
N ASN A 135 -4.33 -0.11 1.00
CA ASN A 135 -4.49 -0.90 -0.21
C ASN A 135 -5.57 -0.30 -1.12
N VAL A 136 -5.74 -0.87 -2.31
CA VAL A 136 -6.83 -0.50 -3.22
C VAL A 136 -8.19 -0.79 -2.59
N LYS A 137 -9.18 0.05 -2.91
CA LYS A 137 -10.57 -0.09 -2.45
C LYS A 137 -11.12 -1.51 -2.62
N ASN A 138 -10.73 -2.18 -3.69
CA ASN A 138 -11.30 -3.48 -4.06
C ASN A 138 -10.99 -4.60 -3.06
N ILE A 139 -9.98 -4.46 -2.19
CA ILE A 139 -9.70 -5.47 -1.14
C ILE A 139 -10.88 -5.65 -0.17
N VAL A 140 -11.68 -4.60 0.02
CA VAL A 140 -12.92 -4.65 0.83
C VAL A 140 -14.17 -4.91 -0.01
N GLY A 141 -14.00 -5.10 -1.32
CA GLY A 141 -15.09 -5.44 -2.25
C GLY A 141 -15.61 -6.85 -2.06
N VAL A 142 -16.78 -7.12 -2.64
CA VAL A 142 -17.50 -8.41 -2.48
C VAL A 142 -16.60 -9.62 -2.72
N LYS A 143 -15.76 -9.58 -3.78
CA LYS A 143 -14.89 -10.69 -4.17
C LYS A 143 -13.86 -11.08 -3.10
N PHE A 144 -13.35 -10.11 -2.34
CA PHE A 144 -12.25 -10.31 -1.39
C PHE A 144 -12.68 -10.13 0.07
N LYS A 145 -13.98 -9.94 0.30
CA LYS A 145 -14.53 -9.68 1.64
C LYS A 145 -14.13 -10.75 2.67
N GLU A 146 -14.18 -12.01 2.30
CA GLU A 146 -13.79 -13.12 3.19
C GLU A 146 -12.30 -13.08 3.52
N THR A 147 -11.45 -12.86 2.50
CA THR A 147 -10.00 -12.72 2.71
C THR A 147 -9.67 -11.53 3.61
N PHE A 148 -10.36 -10.41 3.41
CA PHE A 148 -10.17 -9.23 4.25
C PHE A 148 -10.65 -9.48 5.69
N GLN A 149 -11.76 -10.21 5.87
CA GLN A 149 -12.24 -10.58 7.20
C GLN A 149 -11.23 -11.48 7.92
N MET A 150 -10.68 -12.52 7.25
CA MET A 150 -9.62 -13.36 7.83
C MET A 150 -8.39 -12.55 8.25
N PHE A 151 -8.04 -11.52 7.47
CA PHE A 151 -6.95 -10.61 7.80
C PHE A 151 -7.24 -9.81 9.09
N LEU A 152 -8.47 -9.29 9.25
CA LEU A 152 -8.91 -8.61 10.47
C LEU A 152 -8.94 -9.56 11.67
N ASP A 153 -9.45 -10.77 11.50
CA ASP A 153 -9.57 -11.77 12.55
C ASP A 153 -8.19 -12.15 13.11
N GLU A 154 -7.19 -12.31 12.24
CA GLU A 154 -5.81 -12.59 12.65
C GLU A 154 -5.20 -11.41 13.44
N LEU A 155 -5.48 -10.16 13.04
CA LEU A 155 -5.07 -8.97 13.80
C LEU A 155 -5.76 -8.91 15.18
N HIS A 156 -7.04 -9.28 15.26
CA HIS A 156 -7.78 -9.38 16.53
C HIS A 156 -7.21 -10.46 17.45
N GLU A 157 -6.80 -11.61 16.89
CA GLU A 157 -6.09 -12.67 17.61
C GLU A 157 -4.75 -12.18 18.16
N TYR A 158 -4.04 -11.34 17.40
CA TYR A 158 -2.79 -10.70 17.85
C TYR A 158 -2.99 -9.65 18.95
N GLY A 159 -4.22 -9.32 19.30
CA GLY A 159 -4.55 -8.38 20.37
C GLY A 159 -4.75 -6.94 19.91
N TYR A 160 -5.12 -6.74 18.63
CA TYR A 160 -5.42 -5.40 18.10
C TYR A 160 -6.92 -5.16 17.97
N ASN A 161 -7.33 -3.91 18.12
CA ASN A 161 -8.56 -3.38 17.56
C ASN A 161 -8.27 -2.80 16.18
N THR A 162 -9.24 -2.87 15.28
CA THR A 162 -9.10 -2.46 13.88
C THR A 162 -10.17 -1.46 13.50
N TYR A 163 -9.78 -0.44 12.74
CA TYR A 163 -10.66 0.58 12.16
C TYR A 163 -10.30 0.72 10.69
N PHE A 164 -11.25 0.63 9.78
CA PHE A 164 -10.95 0.84 8.38
C PHE A 164 -12.00 1.70 7.69
N GLN A 165 -11.54 2.44 6.69
CA GLN A 165 -12.38 3.30 5.86
C GLN A 165 -11.77 3.43 4.47
N VAL A 166 -12.62 3.54 3.46
CA VAL A 166 -12.20 3.97 2.11
C VAL A 166 -12.18 5.48 2.08
N LEU A 167 -11.01 6.05 1.77
CA LEU A 167 -10.81 7.48 1.62
C LEU A 167 -10.45 7.79 0.17
N ASN A 168 -10.86 8.98 -0.31
CA ASN A 168 -10.49 9.44 -1.65
C ASN A 168 -9.58 10.67 -1.51
N ALA A 169 -8.42 10.65 -2.14
CA ALA A 169 -7.43 11.71 -2.04
C ALA A 169 -7.99 13.10 -2.40
N LYS A 170 -8.93 13.19 -3.36
CA LYS A 170 -9.58 14.45 -3.75
C LYS A 170 -10.34 15.12 -2.60
N ASP A 171 -10.83 14.34 -1.64
CA ASP A 171 -11.59 14.83 -0.50
C ASP A 171 -10.70 15.36 0.63
N TYR A 172 -9.35 15.31 0.42
CA TYR A 172 -8.32 15.70 1.39
C TYR A 172 -7.25 16.63 0.78
N GLY A 173 -7.63 17.43 -0.21
CA GLY A 173 -6.77 18.47 -0.76
C GLY A 173 -5.82 18.03 -1.88
N ILE A 174 -5.91 16.80 -2.35
CA ILE A 174 -5.10 16.30 -3.47
C ILE A 174 -5.99 16.26 -4.72
N PRO A 175 -5.63 16.93 -5.83
CA PRO A 175 -6.45 16.99 -7.04
C PRO A 175 -6.38 15.68 -7.85
N GLN A 176 -6.57 14.53 -7.16
CA GLN A 176 -6.57 13.20 -7.75
C GLN A 176 -7.74 12.36 -7.22
N ASN A 177 -8.52 11.79 -8.12
CA ASN A 177 -9.54 10.81 -7.78
C ASN A 177 -8.88 9.45 -7.51
N ARG A 178 -8.46 9.23 -6.26
CA ARG A 178 -7.73 8.04 -5.82
C ARG A 178 -8.35 7.46 -4.56
N GLU A 179 -9.19 6.45 -4.72
CA GLU A 179 -9.80 5.72 -3.59
C GLU A 179 -8.84 4.65 -3.05
N ARG A 180 -8.63 4.68 -1.74
CA ARG A 180 -7.83 3.68 -1.02
C ARG A 180 -8.50 3.29 0.29
N VAL A 181 -8.39 2.02 0.66
CA VAL A 181 -8.74 1.60 2.01
C VAL A 181 -7.54 1.85 2.92
N TYR A 182 -7.81 2.47 4.05
CA TYR A 182 -6.88 2.61 5.16
C TYR A 182 -7.38 1.78 6.31
N LEU A 183 -6.54 0.87 6.79
CA LEU A 183 -6.78 0.09 8.00
C LEU A 183 -5.83 0.56 9.08
N ILE A 184 -6.39 0.98 10.20
CA ILE A 184 -5.65 1.37 11.40
C ILE A 184 -5.77 0.24 12.40
N ILE A 185 -4.63 -0.16 12.97
CA ILE A 185 -4.58 -1.10 14.08
C ILE A 185 -4.06 -0.41 15.33
N VAL A 186 -4.63 -0.74 16.47
CA VAL A 186 -4.23 -0.22 17.79
C VAL A 186 -4.23 -1.39 18.77
N LEU A 187 -3.18 -1.54 19.58
CA LEU A 187 -3.20 -2.53 20.67
C LEU A 187 -4.42 -2.32 21.56
N LYS A 188 -5.16 -3.38 21.86
CA LYS A 188 -6.40 -3.32 22.65
C LYS A 188 -6.22 -2.61 23.99
N GLU A 189 -5.07 -2.80 24.64
CA GLU A 189 -4.73 -2.17 25.92
C GLU A 189 -4.51 -0.65 25.84
N LEU A 190 -4.21 -0.13 24.63
CA LEU A 190 -3.99 1.30 24.37
C LEU A 190 -5.21 1.96 23.73
N ASP A 191 -6.14 1.17 23.23
CA ASP A 191 -7.30 1.70 22.52
C ASP A 191 -8.38 2.17 23.48
N ASN A 192 -8.68 3.46 23.40
CA ASN A 192 -9.75 4.08 24.19
C ASN A 192 -11.08 4.18 23.41
N GLY A 193 -11.18 3.58 22.23
CA GLY A 193 -12.37 3.59 21.37
C GLY A 193 -12.71 4.96 20.74
N LYS A 194 -11.81 5.94 20.82
CA LYS A 194 -12.06 7.31 20.34
C LYS A 194 -11.48 7.59 18.96
N PHE A 195 -10.79 6.62 18.35
CA PHE A 195 -10.23 6.84 17.01
C PHE A 195 -11.35 7.15 16.01
N LYS A 196 -11.12 8.17 15.18
CA LYS A 196 -11.98 8.55 14.07
C LYS A 196 -11.10 8.92 12.88
N PHE A 197 -11.52 8.50 11.69
CA PHE A 197 -10.91 9.01 10.47
C PHE A 197 -11.17 10.50 10.31
N PRO A 198 -10.24 11.25 9.69
CA PRO A 198 -10.44 12.67 9.41
C PRO A 198 -11.69 12.85 8.52
N LEU A 199 -12.41 13.94 8.77
CA LEU A 199 -13.54 14.30 7.92
C LEU A 199 -13.02 14.88 6.60
N PRO A 200 -13.69 14.61 5.48
CA PRO A 200 -13.38 15.27 4.21
C PRO A 200 -13.57 16.78 4.31
N PHE A 201 -12.83 17.53 3.52
CA PHE A 201 -12.95 18.98 3.41
C PHE A 201 -12.90 19.41 1.94
N GLU A 202 -13.59 20.50 1.63
CA GLU A 202 -13.52 21.10 0.31
C GLU A 202 -12.15 21.74 0.09
N SER A 203 -11.54 21.44 -1.06
CA SER A 203 -10.29 22.04 -1.50
C SER A 203 -10.48 22.79 -2.80
N SER A 204 -9.90 23.98 -2.90
CA SER A 204 -9.83 24.76 -4.13
C SER A 204 -8.69 24.30 -5.05
N ILE A 205 -7.79 23.44 -4.57
CA ILE A 205 -6.64 22.95 -5.35
C ILE A 205 -7.13 22.10 -6.52
N ARG A 206 -6.66 22.44 -7.71
CA ARG A 206 -6.97 21.75 -8.96
C ARG A 206 -5.69 21.21 -9.58
N LEU A 207 -5.82 20.33 -10.55
CA LEU A 207 -4.66 19.71 -11.22
C LEU A 207 -3.66 20.75 -11.75
N LYS A 208 -4.16 21.82 -12.37
CA LYS A 208 -3.33 22.92 -12.87
C LYS A 208 -2.45 23.60 -11.81
N ASP A 209 -2.89 23.57 -10.54
CA ASP A 209 -2.17 24.25 -9.44
C ASP A 209 -0.97 23.44 -8.94
N VAL A 210 -0.83 22.20 -9.40
CA VAL A 210 0.26 21.27 -9.04
C VAL A 210 1.12 20.84 -10.24
N LEU A 211 0.80 21.33 -11.44
CA LEU A 211 1.63 21.10 -12.62
C LEU A 211 2.78 22.10 -12.63
N GLU A 212 3.91 21.68 -13.19
CA GLU A 212 5.06 22.53 -13.45
C GLU A 212 4.74 23.48 -14.60
N ASP A 213 5.13 24.76 -14.49
CA ASP A 213 4.93 25.76 -15.54
C ASP A 213 5.81 25.48 -16.76
N GLU A 214 7.03 24.96 -16.53
CA GLU A 214 7.99 24.62 -17.56
C GLU A 214 8.46 23.17 -17.38
N VAL A 215 8.36 22.37 -18.43
CA VAL A 215 8.78 20.96 -18.45
C VAL A 215 9.78 20.76 -19.57
N ASP A 216 10.91 20.09 -19.29
CA ASP A 216 11.94 19.77 -20.29
C ASP A 216 11.33 18.92 -21.42
N GLU A 217 11.65 19.27 -22.68
CA GLU A 217 11.12 18.60 -23.89
C GLU A 217 11.32 17.09 -23.89
N LYS A 218 12.34 16.58 -23.22
CA LYS A 218 12.60 15.13 -23.11
C LYS A 218 11.48 14.34 -22.42
N TYR A 219 10.63 15.00 -21.63
CA TYR A 219 9.50 14.38 -20.95
C TYR A 219 8.21 14.38 -21.77
N TYR A 220 8.17 15.09 -22.91
CA TYR A 220 7.03 15.07 -23.80
C TYR A 220 7.05 13.81 -24.68
N ILE A 221 5.93 13.11 -24.72
CA ILE A 221 5.77 11.91 -25.56
C ILE A 221 5.28 12.34 -26.95
N ASN A 222 6.23 12.54 -27.88
CA ASN A 222 5.93 12.97 -29.25
C ASN A 222 5.88 11.75 -30.21
N THR A 223 4.94 10.84 -29.99
CA THR A 223 4.69 9.70 -30.88
C THR A 223 3.35 9.85 -31.60
N PRO A 224 3.18 9.29 -32.80
CA PRO A 224 1.89 9.30 -33.51
C PRO A 224 0.76 8.69 -32.68
N THR A 225 1.04 7.68 -31.86
CA THR A 225 0.07 7.04 -30.97
C THR A 225 -0.35 7.98 -29.84
N ALA A 226 0.59 8.71 -29.24
CA ALA A 226 0.29 9.70 -28.20
C ALA A 226 -0.53 10.86 -28.78
N GLN A 227 -0.19 11.35 -29.98
CA GLN A 227 -0.95 12.40 -30.63
C GLN A 227 -2.40 11.97 -30.89
N LYS A 228 -2.61 10.75 -31.41
CA LYS A 228 -3.95 10.22 -31.62
C LYS A 228 -4.75 10.14 -30.32
N LEU A 229 -4.11 9.71 -29.22
CA LEU A 229 -4.77 9.66 -27.90
C LEU A 229 -5.18 11.07 -27.43
N ILE A 230 -4.31 12.06 -27.63
CA ILE A 230 -4.62 13.47 -27.30
C ILE A 230 -5.82 13.94 -28.12
N ASP A 231 -5.81 13.68 -29.42
CA ASP A 231 -6.90 14.09 -30.31
C ASP A 231 -8.24 13.44 -29.89
N ASP A 232 -8.24 12.13 -29.56
CA ASP A 232 -9.42 11.40 -29.05
C ASP A 232 -9.91 11.99 -27.69
N LEU A 233 -8.99 12.42 -26.81
CA LEU A 233 -9.32 13.06 -25.53
C LEU A 233 -9.90 14.47 -25.72
N VAL A 234 -9.37 15.26 -26.66
CA VAL A 234 -9.89 16.57 -27.04
C VAL A 234 -11.30 16.44 -27.60
N GLU A 235 -11.50 15.54 -28.58
CA GLU A 235 -12.81 15.30 -29.19
C GLU A 235 -13.87 14.82 -28.17
N SER A 236 -13.46 14.01 -27.21
CA SER A 236 -14.37 13.52 -26.15
C SER A 236 -14.57 14.52 -25.00
N GLY A 237 -13.92 15.69 -25.01
CA GLY A 237 -13.99 16.70 -23.94
C GLY A 237 -13.38 16.26 -22.62
N LYS A 238 -12.42 15.34 -22.65
CA LYS A 238 -11.80 14.75 -21.46
C LYS A 238 -10.41 15.29 -21.13
N LEU A 239 -9.86 16.17 -21.98
CA LEU A 239 -8.49 16.66 -21.81
C LEU A 239 -8.35 17.60 -20.61
N ASP A 240 -9.33 18.47 -20.38
CA ASP A 240 -9.25 19.54 -19.37
C ASP A 240 -9.93 19.14 -18.05
N LYS A 241 -9.39 18.14 -17.37
CA LYS A 241 -9.91 17.74 -16.06
C LYS A 241 -9.30 18.57 -14.95
N GLU A 242 -10.14 19.11 -14.06
CA GLU A 242 -9.69 19.78 -12.83
C GLU A 242 -9.11 18.81 -11.79
N ILE A 243 -9.52 17.56 -11.84
CA ILE A 243 -9.07 16.49 -10.93
C ILE A 243 -8.62 15.30 -11.78
N SER A 244 -7.37 14.87 -11.59
CA SER A 244 -6.83 13.72 -12.32
C SER A 244 -7.52 12.41 -11.90
N ASN A 245 -7.58 11.47 -12.83
CA ASN A 245 -7.88 10.09 -12.49
C ASN A 245 -6.67 9.42 -11.82
N THR A 246 -6.90 8.25 -11.23
CA THR A 246 -5.79 7.40 -10.78
C THR A 246 -5.02 6.88 -11.99
N VAL A 247 -3.72 7.19 -12.06
CA VAL A 247 -2.81 6.63 -13.07
C VAL A 247 -2.40 5.23 -12.63
N ARG A 248 -2.49 4.25 -13.55
CA ARG A 248 -2.04 2.86 -13.31
C ARG A 248 -0.60 2.68 -13.76
N ALA A 249 0.08 1.72 -13.16
CA ALA A 249 1.35 1.24 -13.68
C ALA A 249 1.12 0.70 -15.12
N GLY A 250 1.81 1.27 -16.12
CA GLY A 250 1.60 0.97 -17.53
C GLY A 250 0.90 2.08 -18.32
N GLY A 251 0.55 3.20 -17.69
CA GLY A 251 0.05 4.41 -18.37
C GLY A 251 -1.43 4.39 -18.78
N GLU A 252 -2.22 3.40 -18.36
CA GLU A 252 -3.66 3.41 -18.59
C GLU A 252 -4.39 4.17 -17.48
N GLU A 253 -5.20 5.16 -17.85
CA GLU A 253 -6.12 5.87 -16.95
C GLU A 253 -7.34 4.99 -16.58
N VAL A 254 -7.84 5.13 -15.35
CA VAL A 254 -9.06 4.48 -14.84
C VAL A 254 -10.13 5.50 -14.57
#